data_099d3d15819f8cde3314cd170b0c7484
#
_entry.id   099d3d15819f8cde3314cd170b0c7484
#
_cell.length_a   1.000
_cell.length_b   1.000
_cell.length_c   1.000
_cell.angle_alpha   90.00
_cell.angle_beta   90.00
_cell.angle_gamma   90.00
#
_symmetry.space_group_name_H-M   'P 1'
#
loop_
_entity.id
_entity.type
_entity.pdbx_description
1 polymer ?
#
loop_
_entity_poly.entity_id
_entity_poly.type
_entity_poly.pdbx_seq_one_letter_code
_entity_poly.pdbx_strand_id
1 'polypeptide(L)'
;IFMGGLSMKPTGIKNVITEILESRKEEGGIKALYFVGCGGSNGALYPAKTFMERECANIKSALINSNEFVYSTPKDLGKNVIVCLSCHKGNTPETINAAKLAKEKGAAVIILTWKEESEITPFGDYIINYTFGDNKDIAGEKIICALLVAVELLNQTEGYEHYEEFMDGVGRIDGIVKHACKHVEKRAELFAKEYKDDKIIYTMASGAGYGAAYMQSICIFMEMQWIHSSSIHSGEFFHGPFEITDKEVPFVLQVSEGTNRPLDERALKFLKTYAKRIEVIDAKDLGLSTIDAS
;
A
#
# COMPACT_ATOMS: atom_id res chain seq x y z
N ILE A 1 -18.06 -22.84 -6.43
CA ILE A 1 -18.88 -22.05 -7.38
C ILE A 1 -17.98 -20.90 -7.81
N PHE A 2 -17.46 -20.98 -9.05
CA PHE A 2 -16.69 -19.87 -9.65
C PHE A 2 -17.68 -18.73 -9.93
N MET A 3 -17.60 -17.66 -9.16
CA MET A 3 -18.23 -16.40 -9.55
C MET A 3 -17.30 -15.72 -10.54
N GLY A 4 -17.75 -15.62 -11.81
CA GLY A 4 -17.00 -14.95 -12.88
C GLY A 4 -16.66 -13.51 -12.53
N GLY A 5 -15.48 -13.09 -12.99
CA GLY A 5 -14.84 -11.82 -12.69
C GLY A 5 -15.68 -10.59 -12.96
N LEU A 6 -16.28 -10.10 -11.90
CA LEU A 6 -16.79 -8.73 -11.83
C LEU A 6 -15.71 -7.91 -11.12
N SER A 7 -15.25 -6.83 -11.75
CA SER A 7 -14.50 -5.76 -11.05
C SER A 7 -15.23 -5.50 -9.73
N MET A 8 -14.61 -5.91 -8.60
CA MET A 8 -15.30 -5.83 -7.32
C MET A 8 -15.33 -4.38 -6.87
N LYS A 9 -16.49 -3.76 -6.99
CA LYS A 9 -16.81 -2.49 -6.35
C LYS A 9 -16.64 -2.63 -4.82
N PRO A 10 -16.47 -1.54 -4.07
CA PRO A 10 -16.35 -1.57 -2.60
C PRO A 10 -17.33 -2.51 -1.89
N THR A 11 -18.59 -2.55 -2.35
CA THR A 11 -19.63 -3.46 -1.85
C THR A 11 -19.27 -4.95 -1.95
N GLY A 12 -18.47 -5.34 -2.95
CA GLY A 12 -18.02 -6.72 -3.10
C GLY A 12 -17.02 -7.12 -2.03
N ILE A 13 -16.08 -6.22 -1.67
CA ILE A 13 -15.08 -6.47 -0.61
C ILE A 13 -15.76 -6.61 0.75
N LYS A 14 -16.76 -5.77 1.05
CA LYS A 14 -17.59 -5.89 2.24
C LYS A 14 -18.17 -7.29 2.39
N ASN A 15 -18.78 -7.81 1.32
CA ASN A 15 -19.38 -9.14 1.34
C ASN A 15 -18.35 -10.26 1.52
N VAL A 16 -17.17 -10.15 0.88
CA VAL A 16 -16.05 -11.08 1.09
C VAL A 16 -15.66 -11.16 2.57
N ILE A 17 -15.50 -10.02 3.23
CA ILE A 17 -15.16 -10.01 4.66
C ILE A 17 -16.29 -10.60 5.51
N THR A 18 -17.56 -10.27 5.20
CA THR A 18 -18.72 -10.86 5.89
C THR A 18 -18.71 -12.37 5.80
N GLU A 19 -18.55 -12.95 4.60
CA GLU A 19 -18.51 -14.39 4.37
C GLU A 19 -17.36 -15.06 5.13
N ILE A 20 -16.16 -14.44 5.13
CA ILE A 20 -15.02 -14.96 5.89
C ILE A 20 -15.34 -14.98 7.39
N LEU A 21 -15.84 -13.88 7.95
CA LEU A 21 -16.17 -13.78 9.37
C LEU A 21 -17.23 -14.79 9.79
N GLU A 22 -18.29 -14.95 9.01
CA GLU A 22 -19.34 -15.93 9.26
C GLU A 22 -18.80 -17.36 9.20
N SER A 23 -17.98 -17.70 8.20
CA SER A 23 -17.42 -19.04 8.03
C SER A 23 -16.45 -19.44 9.15
N ARG A 24 -15.84 -18.47 9.85
CA ARG A 24 -14.83 -18.71 10.90
C ARG A 24 -15.38 -18.49 12.32
N LYS A 25 -16.64 -18.10 12.46
CA LYS A 25 -17.27 -17.77 13.74
C LYS A 25 -17.17 -18.91 14.75
N GLU A 26 -17.56 -20.11 14.35
CA GLU A 26 -17.52 -21.29 15.20
C GLU A 26 -16.09 -21.80 15.52
N GLU A 27 -15.10 -21.35 14.75
CA GLU A 27 -13.69 -21.69 14.90
C GLU A 27 -12.91 -20.67 15.78
N GLY A 28 -13.60 -19.74 16.41
CA GLY A 28 -13.00 -18.72 17.30
C GLY A 28 -12.69 -17.39 16.60
N GLY A 29 -13.19 -17.17 15.37
CA GLY A 29 -13.10 -15.93 14.60
C GLY A 29 -11.70 -15.67 14.04
N ILE A 30 -11.56 -14.54 13.37
CA ILE A 30 -10.28 -14.10 12.79
C ILE A 30 -9.41 -13.44 13.87
N LYS A 31 -8.12 -13.79 13.89
CA LYS A 31 -7.11 -13.31 14.85
C LYS A 31 -5.95 -12.58 14.19
N ALA A 32 -5.73 -12.80 12.89
CA ALA A 32 -4.68 -12.10 12.16
C ALA A 32 -5.08 -11.83 10.70
N LEU A 33 -4.54 -10.73 10.17
CA LEU A 33 -4.56 -10.36 8.76
C LEU A 33 -3.12 -10.14 8.29
N TYR A 34 -2.63 -11.01 7.40
CA TYR A 34 -1.31 -10.85 6.79
C TYR A 34 -1.45 -10.33 5.37
N PHE A 35 -0.76 -9.24 5.10
CA PHE A 35 -0.57 -8.73 3.75
C PHE A 35 0.71 -9.31 3.16
N VAL A 36 0.65 -9.86 1.95
CA VAL A 36 1.78 -10.58 1.35
C VAL A 36 1.98 -10.14 -0.10
N GLY A 37 3.21 -9.79 -0.45
CA GLY A 37 3.54 -9.35 -1.80
C GLY A 37 5.03 -9.10 -1.98
N CYS A 38 5.42 -8.78 -3.23
CA CYS A 38 6.78 -8.40 -3.59
C CYS A 38 6.78 -7.10 -4.39
N GLY A 39 7.86 -6.32 -4.28
CA GLY A 39 8.08 -5.12 -5.08
C GLY A 39 6.93 -4.11 -4.98
N GLY A 40 6.46 -3.60 -6.11
CA GLY A 40 5.35 -2.66 -6.16
C GLY A 40 4.04 -3.19 -5.58
N SER A 41 3.83 -4.50 -5.56
CA SER A 41 2.68 -5.11 -4.87
C SER A 41 2.82 -5.04 -3.35
N ASN A 42 4.04 -5.22 -2.81
CA ASN A 42 4.30 -5.04 -1.38
C ASN A 42 4.07 -3.59 -0.95
N GLY A 43 4.63 -2.61 -1.69
CA GLY A 43 4.44 -1.20 -1.40
C GLY A 43 2.97 -0.75 -1.44
N ALA A 44 2.17 -1.32 -2.35
CA ALA A 44 0.74 -1.01 -2.45
C ALA A 44 -0.09 -1.53 -1.26
N LEU A 45 0.38 -2.54 -0.54
CA LEU A 45 -0.26 -3.07 0.67
C LEU A 45 0.09 -2.27 1.93
N TYR A 46 1.10 -1.40 1.85
CA TYR A 46 1.62 -0.66 2.99
C TYR A 46 0.58 0.23 3.70
N PRO A 47 -0.28 0.99 2.99
CA PRO A 47 -1.33 1.78 3.63
C PRO A 47 -2.30 0.93 4.46
N ALA A 48 -2.72 -0.22 3.93
CA ALA A 48 -3.64 -1.14 4.62
C ALA A 48 -3.00 -1.73 5.89
N LYS A 49 -1.72 -2.11 5.82
CA LYS A 49 -0.94 -2.55 6.98
C LYS A 49 -0.86 -1.45 8.04
N THR A 50 -0.50 -0.22 7.65
CA THR A 50 -0.37 0.91 8.56
C THR A 50 -1.71 1.27 9.22
N PHE A 51 -2.80 1.20 8.46
CA PHE A 51 -4.15 1.36 8.98
C PHE A 51 -4.46 0.34 10.08
N MET A 52 -4.25 -0.95 9.81
CA MET A 52 -4.50 -2.01 10.80
C MET A 52 -3.66 -1.87 12.06
N GLU A 53 -2.39 -1.49 11.93
CA GLU A 53 -1.50 -1.30 13.10
C GLU A 53 -1.92 -0.12 13.98
N ARG A 54 -2.56 0.89 13.39
CA ARG A 54 -2.98 2.08 14.12
C ARG A 54 -4.37 1.93 14.72
N GLU A 55 -5.31 1.38 13.96
CA GLU A 55 -6.73 1.41 14.31
C GLU A 55 -7.24 0.11 14.94
N CYS A 56 -6.61 -1.04 14.66
CA CYS A 56 -7.10 -2.34 15.12
C CYS A 56 -6.43 -2.78 16.41
N ALA A 57 -7.23 -3.10 17.43
CA ALA A 57 -6.72 -3.50 18.74
C ALA A 57 -6.58 -5.02 18.91
N ASN A 58 -7.47 -5.81 18.28
CA ASN A 58 -7.63 -7.23 18.59
C ASN A 58 -7.16 -8.18 17.49
N ILE A 59 -6.93 -7.68 16.26
CA ILE A 59 -6.46 -8.49 15.13
C ILE A 59 -5.01 -8.11 14.81
N LYS A 60 -4.12 -9.07 14.99
CA LYS A 60 -2.70 -8.93 14.60
C LYS A 60 -2.59 -8.65 13.11
N SER A 61 -1.72 -7.72 12.71
CA SER A 61 -1.45 -7.46 11.29
C SER A 61 0.05 -7.40 11.03
N ALA A 62 0.45 -7.82 9.83
CA ALA A 62 1.81 -7.64 9.32
C ALA A 62 1.82 -7.58 7.80
N LEU A 63 2.81 -6.86 7.25
CA LEU A 63 3.17 -6.90 5.83
C LEU A 63 4.44 -7.72 5.68
N ILE A 64 4.37 -8.81 4.92
CA ILE A 64 5.44 -9.80 4.80
C ILE A 64 5.80 -9.97 3.32
N ASN A 65 7.09 -10.00 3.02
CA ASN A 65 7.56 -10.37 1.68
C ASN A 65 7.13 -11.82 1.36
N SER A 66 6.76 -12.09 0.12
CA SER A 66 6.23 -13.41 -0.28
C SER A 66 7.18 -14.57 0.04
N ASN A 67 8.48 -14.42 -0.18
CA ASN A 67 9.46 -15.46 0.15
C ASN A 67 9.69 -15.60 1.67
N GLU A 68 9.73 -14.48 2.39
CA GLU A 68 9.81 -14.54 3.87
C GLU A 68 8.58 -15.23 4.45
N PHE A 69 7.39 -14.99 3.90
CA PHE A 69 6.18 -15.69 4.31
C PHE A 69 6.28 -17.21 4.16
N VAL A 70 6.93 -17.67 3.08
CA VAL A 70 7.13 -19.11 2.83
C VAL A 70 8.22 -19.69 3.72
N TYR A 71 9.40 -19.07 3.76
CA TYR A 71 10.57 -19.63 4.45
C TYR A 71 10.59 -19.36 5.96
N SER A 72 9.92 -18.29 6.40
CA SER A 72 9.77 -17.93 7.81
C SER A 72 8.29 -17.80 8.17
N THR A 73 7.56 -18.85 7.89
CA THR A 73 6.09 -18.92 8.04
C THR A 73 5.64 -18.49 9.44
N PRO A 74 4.70 -17.54 9.57
CA PRO A 74 4.12 -17.19 10.86
C PRO A 74 3.55 -18.42 11.58
N LYS A 75 3.89 -18.60 12.86
CA LYS A 75 3.49 -19.78 13.64
C LYS A 75 1.98 -19.91 13.83
N ASP A 76 1.27 -18.79 13.78
CA ASP A 76 -0.18 -18.69 13.92
C ASP A 76 -0.93 -18.82 12.59
N LEU A 77 -0.22 -19.06 11.47
CA LEU A 77 -0.86 -19.26 10.16
C LEU A 77 -1.78 -20.48 10.19
N GLY A 78 -3.07 -20.26 9.97
CA GLY A 78 -4.09 -21.29 10.02
C GLY A 78 -5.50 -20.72 9.85
N LYS A 79 -6.49 -21.46 10.30
CA LYS A 79 -7.93 -21.17 10.10
C LYS A 79 -8.39 -19.79 10.58
N ASN A 80 -7.74 -19.24 11.60
CA ASN A 80 -8.08 -17.94 12.18
C ASN A 80 -7.33 -16.75 11.54
N VAL A 81 -6.75 -16.98 10.36
CA VAL A 81 -5.94 -15.98 9.64
C VAL A 81 -6.54 -15.68 8.28
N ILE A 82 -6.58 -14.40 7.94
CA ILE A 82 -6.77 -13.93 6.55
C ILE A 82 -5.39 -13.64 5.97
N VAL A 83 -5.11 -14.14 4.78
CA VAL A 83 -3.91 -13.78 4.01
C VAL A 83 -4.36 -13.04 2.75
N CYS A 84 -4.08 -11.74 2.70
CA CYS A 84 -4.36 -10.87 1.57
C CYS A 84 -3.10 -10.74 0.72
N LEU A 85 -3.06 -11.41 -0.43
CA LEU A 85 -1.91 -11.42 -1.33
C LEU A 85 -2.14 -10.46 -2.51
N SER A 86 -1.11 -9.71 -2.88
CA SER A 86 -1.12 -8.90 -4.10
C SER A 86 -0.14 -9.41 -5.13
N CYS A 87 -0.65 -9.76 -6.33
CA CYS A 87 0.15 -10.21 -7.46
C CYS A 87 -0.40 -9.62 -8.76
N HIS A 88 0.28 -8.61 -9.32
CA HIS A 88 -0.25 -7.81 -10.44
C HIS A 88 -0.71 -8.65 -11.63
N LYS A 89 0.18 -9.44 -12.21
CA LYS A 89 -0.13 -10.32 -13.36
C LYS A 89 -0.54 -11.74 -12.92
N GLY A 90 -0.48 -12.03 -11.62
CA GLY A 90 -0.81 -13.34 -11.08
C GLY A 90 0.20 -14.45 -11.38
N ASN A 91 1.42 -14.11 -11.79
CA ASN A 91 2.45 -15.06 -12.25
C ASN A 91 3.80 -14.94 -11.49
N THR A 92 3.84 -14.22 -10.38
CA THR A 92 5.05 -14.11 -9.55
C THR A 92 5.22 -15.39 -8.72
N PRO A 93 6.28 -16.20 -8.98
CA PRO A 93 6.41 -17.53 -8.36
C PRO A 93 6.41 -17.50 -6.83
N GLU A 94 7.06 -16.49 -6.24
CA GLU A 94 7.14 -16.27 -4.80
C GLU A 94 5.75 -16.07 -4.18
N THR A 95 4.92 -15.25 -4.84
CA THR A 95 3.57 -14.96 -4.35
C THR A 95 2.61 -16.12 -4.59
N ILE A 96 2.80 -16.89 -5.67
CA ILE A 96 2.07 -18.13 -5.92
C ILE A 96 2.37 -19.15 -4.83
N ASN A 97 3.64 -19.33 -4.46
CA ASN A 97 4.03 -20.26 -3.40
C ASN A 97 3.47 -19.83 -2.03
N ALA A 98 3.45 -18.52 -1.76
CA ALA A 98 2.82 -17.98 -0.54
C ALA A 98 1.31 -18.27 -0.50
N ALA A 99 0.60 -18.11 -1.63
CA ALA A 99 -0.83 -18.43 -1.72
C ALA A 99 -1.11 -19.92 -1.52
N LYS A 100 -0.31 -20.81 -2.13
CA LYS A 100 -0.39 -22.26 -1.91
C LYS A 100 -0.25 -22.61 -0.44
N LEU A 101 0.81 -22.10 0.20
CA LEU A 101 1.08 -22.33 1.62
C LEU A 101 -0.06 -21.84 2.51
N ALA A 102 -0.56 -20.62 2.28
CA ALA A 102 -1.68 -20.07 3.04
C ALA A 102 -2.92 -20.97 2.95
N LYS A 103 -3.26 -21.41 1.74
CA LYS A 103 -4.39 -22.32 1.49
C LYS A 103 -4.18 -23.69 2.16
N GLU A 104 -3.00 -24.29 2.04
CA GLU A 104 -2.65 -25.56 2.68
C GLU A 104 -2.76 -25.50 4.21
N LYS A 105 -2.43 -24.37 4.81
CA LYS A 105 -2.58 -24.11 6.26
C LYS A 105 -4.02 -23.81 6.69
N GLY A 106 -4.95 -23.67 5.76
CA GLY A 106 -6.37 -23.43 6.01
C GLY A 106 -6.73 -21.96 6.30
N ALA A 107 -5.84 -21.01 6.01
CA ALA A 107 -6.14 -19.59 6.08
C ALA A 107 -7.20 -19.21 5.03
N ALA A 108 -7.96 -18.14 5.28
CA ALA A 108 -8.80 -17.53 4.26
C ALA A 108 -7.91 -16.70 3.31
N VAL A 109 -7.90 -17.04 2.03
CA VAL A 109 -6.97 -16.48 1.04
C VAL A 109 -7.69 -15.49 0.13
N ILE A 110 -7.34 -14.21 0.24
CA ILE A 110 -7.78 -13.14 -0.64
C ILE A 110 -6.65 -12.80 -1.62
N ILE A 111 -6.93 -12.80 -2.92
CA ILE A 111 -5.96 -12.44 -3.95
C ILE A 111 -6.39 -11.14 -4.64
N LEU A 112 -5.51 -10.12 -4.58
CA LEU A 112 -5.61 -8.90 -5.35
C LEU A 112 -4.79 -9.05 -6.63
N THR A 113 -5.45 -9.08 -7.78
CA THR A 113 -4.79 -9.21 -9.10
C THR A 113 -5.51 -8.40 -10.16
N TRP A 114 -4.78 -7.96 -11.18
CA TRP A 114 -5.40 -7.31 -12.33
C TRP A 114 -6.02 -8.34 -13.30
N LYS A 115 -5.48 -9.55 -13.36
CA LYS A 115 -5.97 -10.61 -14.27
C LYS A 115 -7.04 -11.47 -13.60
N GLU A 116 -8.17 -11.63 -14.28
CA GLU A 116 -9.27 -12.49 -13.82
C GLU A 116 -8.83 -13.95 -13.69
N GLU A 117 -8.06 -14.44 -14.67
CA GLU A 117 -7.48 -15.76 -14.67
C GLU A 117 -5.96 -15.70 -14.76
N SER A 118 -5.28 -16.37 -13.86
CA SER A 118 -3.81 -16.38 -13.78
C SER A 118 -3.33 -17.57 -12.93
N GLU A 119 -2.02 -17.79 -12.88
CA GLU A 119 -1.42 -18.92 -12.17
C GLU A 119 -1.69 -18.90 -10.65
N ILE A 120 -1.93 -17.73 -10.05
CA ILE A 120 -2.22 -17.59 -8.61
C ILE A 120 -3.70 -17.80 -8.29
N THR A 121 -4.63 -17.49 -9.20
CA THR A 121 -6.07 -17.48 -8.90
C THR A 121 -6.63 -18.82 -8.39
N PRO A 122 -6.13 -20.01 -8.79
CA PRO A 122 -6.60 -21.28 -8.23
C PRO A 122 -6.35 -21.45 -6.73
N PHE A 123 -5.46 -20.66 -6.15
CA PHE A 123 -5.08 -20.74 -4.73
C PHE A 123 -5.83 -19.72 -3.86
N GLY A 124 -6.60 -18.79 -4.46
CA GLY A 124 -7.48 -17.87 -3.72
C GLY A 124 -8.82 -18.51 -3.39
N ASP A 125 -9.35 -18.17 -2.22
CA ASP A 125 -10.76 -18.41 -1.89
C ASP A 125 -11.62 -17.26 -2.46
N TYR A 126 -11.04 -16.05 -2.47
CA TYR A 126 -11.64 -14.83 -3.01
C TYR A 126 -10.65 -14.12 -3.94
N ILE A 127 -11.13 -13.76 -5.13
CA ILE A 127 -10.34 -13.02 -6.13
C ILE A 127 -10.92 -11.62 -6.28
N ILE A 128 -10.12 -10.62 -5.98
CA ILE A 128 -10.47 -9.22 -6.16
C ILE A 128 -9.69 -8.69 -7.36
N ASN A 129 -10.41 -8.47 -8.47
CA ASN A 129 -9.85 -7.88 -9.66
C ASN A 129 -9.89 -6.36 -9.56
N TYR A 130 -8.72 -5.75 -9.44
CA TYR A 130 -8.59 -4.30 -9.36
C TYR A 130 -8.43 -3.65 -10.74
N THR A 131 -8.77 -2.37 -10.84
CA THR A 131 -8.63 -1.59 -12.07
C THR A 131 -7.18 -1.21 -12.34
N PHE A 132 -6.81 -1.18 -13.62
CA PHE A 132 -5.45 -0.82 -14.06
C PHE A 132 -5.49 -0.27 -15.50
N GLY A 133 -4.61 0.69 -15.81
CA GLY A 133 -4.50 1.31 -17.13
C GLY A 133 -4.90 2.77 -17.15
N ASP A 134 -4.94 3.38 -18.34
CA ASP A 134 -5.07 4.83 -18.50
C ASP A 134 -6.43 5.41 -18.07
N ASN A 135 -7.49 4.63 -18.21
CA ASN A 135 -8.87 5.04 -17.85
C ASN A 135 -9.38 4.30 -16.60
N LYS A 136 -8.46 4.02 -15.68
CA LYS A 136 -8.79 3.30 -14.45
C LYS A 136 -9.63 4.14 -13.49
N ASP A 137 -10.49 3.48 -12.76
CA ASP A 137 -11.14 3.98 -11.58
C ASP A 137 -10.16 3.85 -10.39
N ILE A 138 -9.72 4.96 -9.79
CA ILE A 138 -8.77 4.96 -8.68
C ILE A 138 -9.35 4.27 -7.44
N ALA A 139 -10.65 4.46 -7.20
CA ALA A 139 -11.35 3.76 -6.11
C ALA A 139 -11.30 2.22 -6.26
N GLY A 140 -11.13 1.73 -7.48
CA GLY A 140 -10.96 0.32 -7.79
C GLY A 140 -9.50 -0.16 -7.90
N GLU A 141 -8.50 0.68 -7.65
CA GLU A 141 -7.09 0.26 -7.69
C GLU A 141 -6.68 -0.63 -6.51
N LYS A 142 -5.60 -1.39 -6.70
CA LYS A 142 -5.12 -2.35 -5.69
C LYS A 142 -4.83 -1.75 -4.31
N ILE A 143 -4.36 -0.50 -4.24
CA ILE A 143 -4.08 0.19 -2.98
C ILE A 143 -5.38 0.38 -2.21
N ILE A 144 -6.42 0.89 -2.87
CA ILE A 144 -7.74 1.10 -2.27
C ILE A 144 -8.41 -0.24 -1.97
N CYS A 145 -8.32 -1.23 -2.86
CA CYS A 145 -8.85 -2.58 -2.59
C CYS A 145 -8.22 -3.21 -1.34
N ALA A 146 -6.89 -3.09 -1.18
CA ALA A 146 -6.20 -3.59 0.01
C ALA A 146 -6.64 -2.84 1.29
N LEU A 147 -6.77 -1.52 1.19
CA LEU A 147 -7.22 -0.69 2.31
C LEU A 147 -8.68 -1.01 2.69
N LEU A 148 -9.56 -1.22 1.70
CA LEU A 148 -10.94 -1.66 1.93
C LEU A 148 -11.02 -3.03 2.63
N VAL A 149 -10.13 -3.98 2.32
CA VAL A 149 -10.06 -5.25 3.07
C VAL A 149 -9.77 -4.99 4.54
N ALA A 150 -8.85 -4.09 4.86
CA ALA A 150 -8.50 -3.74 6.24
C ALA A 150 -9.65 -3.00 6.95
N VAL A 151 -10.22 -1.99 6.30
CA VAL A 151 -11.30 -1.16 6.85
C VAL A 151 -12.56 -1.98 7.11
N GLU A 152 -12.95 -2.83 6.15
CA GLU A 152 -14.11 -3.70 6.32
C GLU A 152 -13.90 -4.74 7.43
N LEU A 153 -12.69 -5.29 7.55
CA LEU A 153 -12.39 -6.22 8.65
C LEU A 153 -12.52 -5.52 10.01
N LEU A 154 -11.91 -4.35 10.16
CA LEU A 154 -12.01 -3.57 11.40
C LEU A 154 -13.47 -3.20 11.69
N ASN A 155 -14.17 -2.63 10.73
CA ASN A 155 -15.54 -2.17 10.92
C ASN A 155 -16.51 -3.29 11.31
N GLN A 156 -16.35 -4.49 10.72
CA GLN A 156 -17.24 -5.63 11.00
C GLN A 156 -16.85 -6.41 12.28
N THR A 157 -15.67 -6.19 12.84
CA THR A 157 -15.22 -6.90 14.06
C THR A 157 -15.21 -6.03 15.30
N GLU A 158 -14.66 -4.82 15.21
CA GLU A 158 -14.49 -3.91 16.35
C GLU A 158 -15.35 -2.64 16.24
N GLY A 159 -15.84 -2.35 15.02
CA GLY A 159 -16.39 -1.05 14.67
C GLY A 159 -15.29 -0.07 14.28
N TYR A 160 -15.57 0.80 13.31
CA TYR A 160 -14.67 1.88 12.93
C TYR A 160 -15.42 3.20 12.97
N GLU A 161 -15.03 4.07 13.88
CA GLU A 161 -15.73 5.34 14.16
C GLU A 161 -15.82 6.23 12.91
N HIS A 162 -14.78 6.24 12.06
CA HIS A 162 -14.68 7.05 10.86
C HIS A 162 -15.03 6.30 9.57
N TYR A 163 -15.83 5.23 9.67
CA TYR A 163 -16.15 4.40 8.50
C TYR A 163 -16.86 5.17 7.39
N GLU A 164 -17.84 6.00 7.72
CA GLU A 164 -18.62 6.76 6.72
C GLU A 164 -17.76 7.85 6.06
N GLU A 165 -16.91 8.54 6.82
CA GLU A 165 -15.95 9.53 6.32
C GLU A 165 -14.92 8.88 5.39
N PHE A 166 -14.44 7.70 5.76
CA PHE A 166 -13.54 6.91 4.91
C PHE A 166 -14.22 6.54 3.58
N MET A 167 -15.46 6.07 3.62
CA MET A 167 -16.20 5.68 2.40
C MET A 167 -16.53 6.89 1.53
N ASP A 168 -16.81 8.06 2.10
CA ASP A 168 -16.93 9.34 1.37
C ASP A 168 -15.60 9.67 0.68
N GLY A 169 -14.47 9.56 1.37
CA GLY A 169 -13.13 9.74 0.83
C GLY A 169 -12.86 8.82 -0.36
N VAL A 170 -13.19 7.54 -0.25
CA VAL A 170 -13.08 6.58 -1.38
C VAL A 170 -13.94 7.01 -2.56
N GLY A 171 -15.15 7.50 -2.32
CA GLY A 171 -16.04 7.99 -3.38
C GLY A 171 -15.51 9.23 -4.11
N ARG A 172 -14.64 10.02 -3.48
CA ARG A 172 -14.09 11.28 -4.01
C ARG A 172 -12.69 11.13 -4.60
N ILE A 173 -11.99 10.03 -4.32
CA ILE A 173 -10.55 9.87 -4.62
C ILE A 173 -10.22 10.03 -6.12
N ASP A 174 -11.09 9.61 -7.02
CA ASP A 174 -10.90 9.77 -8.47
C ASP A 174 -10.74 11.22 -8.88
N GLY A 175 -11.61 12.09 -8.37
CA GLY A 175 -11.56 13.52 -8.64
C GLY A 175 -10.30 14.16 -8.07
N ILE A 176 -9.92 13.77 -6.85
CA ILE A 176 -8.73 14.28 -6.15
C ILE A 176 -7.46 13.88 -6.89
N VAL A 177 -7.31 12.62 -7.26
CA VAL A 177 -6.12 12.14 -7.98
C VAL A 177 -6.00 12.77 -9.36
N LYS A 178 -7.10 12.92 -10.11
CA LYS A 178 -7.10 13.62 -11.41
C LYS A 178 -6.67 15.09 -11.26
N HIS A 179 -7.14 15.77 -10.21
CA HIS A 179 -6.72 17.13 -9.91
C HIS A 179 -5.23 17.18 -9.53
N ALA A 180 -4.79 16.31 -8.64
CA ALA A 180 -3.40 16.22 -8.19
C ALA A 180 -2.43 15.98 -9.38
N CYS A 181 -2.74 15.02 -10.26
CA CYS A 181 -1.94 14.73 -11.45
C CYS A 181 -1.78 15.99 -12.33
N LYS A 182 -2.87 16.71 -12.59
CA LYS A 182 -2.82 17.95 -13.37
C LYS A 182 -2.04 19.05 -12.66
N HIS A 183 -2.16 19.15 -11.34
CA HIS A 183 -1.44 20.13 -10.52
C HIS A 183 0.08 19.95 -10.60
N VAL A 184 0.55 18.69 -10.52
CA VAL A 184 1.99 18.38 -10.50
C VAL A 184 2.61 18.25 -11.89
N GLU A 185 1.83 18.19 -12.98
CA GLU A 185 2.30 17.87 -14.34
C GLU A 185 3.53 18.69 -14.78
N LYS A 186 3.47 20.01 -14.67
CA LYS A 186 4.59 20.89 -15.06
C LYS A 186 5.82 20.67 -14.18
N ARG A 187 5.61 20.44 -12.88
CA ARG A 187 6.74 20.20 -11.96
C ARG A 187 7.36 18.83 -12.21
N ALA A 188 6.55 17.81 -12.53
CA ALA A 188 7.03 16.49 -12.92
C ALA A 188 7.88 16.53 -14.19
N GLU A 189 7.48 17.32 -15.21
CA GLU A 189 8.29 17.53 -16.42
C GLU A 189 9.64 18.21 -16.12
N LEU A 190 9.63 19.22 -15.24
CA LEU A 190 10.86 19.90 -14.81
C LEU A 190 11.75 18.94 -14.01
N PHE A 191 11.18 18.19 -13.07
CA PHE A 191 11.89 17.18 -12.31
C PHE A 191 12.59 16.18 -13.23
N ALA A 192 11.89 15.64 -14.22
CA ALA A 192 12.48 14.70 -15.17
C ALA A 192 13.67 15.31 -15.93
N LYS A 193 13.60 16.58 -16.33
CA LYS A 193 14.69 17.28 -17.01
C LYS A 193 15.88 17.54 -16.07
N GLU A 194 15.61 17.94 -14.83
CA GLU A 194 16.63 18.32 -13.83
C GLU A 194 17.38 17.12 -13.25
N TYR A 195 16.72 15.97 -13.16
CA TYR A 195 17.23 14.80 -12.41
C TYR A 195 17.54 13.57 -13.27
N LYS A 196 17.25 13.56 -14.56
CA LYS A 196 17.42 12.39 -15.46
C LYS A 196 18.84 11.86 -15.55
N ASP A 197 19.85 12.69 -15.32
CA ASP A 197 21.27 12.32 -15.41
C ASP A 197 21.90 12.03 -14.03
N ASP A 198 21.10 12.11 -12.96
CA ASP A 198 21.54 11.75 -11.62
C ASP A 198 21.77 10.25 -11.49
N LYS A 199 22.83 9.91 -10.76
CA LYS A 199 23.15 8.50 -10.50
C LYS A 199 22.49 7.96 -9.24
N ILE A 200 22.04 8.85 -8.36
CA ILE A 200 21.37 8.49 -7.11
C ILE A 200 20.29 9.50 -6.79
N ILE A 201 19.13 9.01 -6.35
CA ILE A 201 18.02 9.82 -5.82
C ILE A 201 17.44 9.09 -4.60
N TYR A 202 17.39 9.75 -3.46
CA TYR A 202 16.73 9.19 -2.27
C TYR A 202 15.26 9.59 -2.23
N THR A 203 14.40 8.64 -1.86
CA THR A 203 12.98 8.91 -1.59
C THR A 203 12.71 8.85 -0.10
N MET A 204 11.80 9.68 0.39
CA MET A 204 11.50 9.75 1.82
C MET A 204 10.00 9.89 2.06
N ALA A 205 9.51 9.25 3.10
CA ALA A 205 8.16 9.43 3.63
C ALA A 205 8.03 8.80 5.01
N SER A 206 6.87 8.95 5.63
CA SER A 206 6.49 8.25 6.84
C SER A 206 5.06 7.70 6.78
N GLY A 207 4.69 6.85 7.74
CA GLY A 207 3.35 6.27 7.84
C GLY A 207 2.91 5.58 6.54
N ALA A 208 1.66 5.75 6.17
CA ALA A 208 1.08 5.16 4.95
C ALA A 208 1.81 5.58 3.66
N GLY A 209 2.37 6.81 3.62
CA GLY A 209 3.12 7.33 2.48
C GLY A 209 4.43 6.58 2.21
N TYR A 210 5.00 5.90 3.20
CA TYR A 210 6.27 5.17 3.01
C TYR A 210 6.19 4.09 1.93
N GLY A 211 5.03 3.45 1.77
CA GLY A 211 4.80 2.50 0.67
C GLY A 211 4.99 3.14 -0.72
N ALA A 212 4.55 4.38 -0.91
CA ALA A 212 4.74 5.12 -2.15
C ALA A 212 6.21 5.50 -2.37
N ALA A 213 6.91 5.98 -1.33
CA ALA A 213 8.35 6.27 -1.41
C ALA A 213 9.16 5.01 -1.74
N TYR A 214 8.81 3.87 -1.15
CA TYR A 214 9.42 2.57 -1.46
C TYR A 214 9.19 2.18 -2.92
N MET A 215 7.95 2.26 -3.42
CA MET A 215 7.65 1.93 -4.82
C MET A 215 8.37 2.88 -5.79
N GLN A 216 8.41 4.18 -5.48
CA GLN A 216 9.12 5.16 -6.29
C GLN A 216 10.62 4.84 -6.38
N SER A 217 11.23 4.45 -5.26
CA SER A 217 12.63 4.05 -5.22
C SER A 217 12.90 2.82 -6.09
N ILE A 218 12.27 1.69 -5.76
CA ILE A 218 12.64 0.42 -6.41
C ILE A 218 12.03 0.21 -7.79
N CYS A 219 10.77 0.61 -8.01
CA CYS A 219 10.10 0.37 -9.28
C CYS A 219 10.34 1.50 -10.29
N ILE A 220 10.31 2.77 -9.86
CA ILE A 220 10.47 3.88 -10.80
C ILE A 220 11.94 4.21 -11.03
N PHE A 221 12.70 4.52 -9.97
CA PHE A 221 14.09 4.92 -10.17
C PHE A 221 15.00 3.75 -10.52
N MET A 222 15.00 2.65 -9.77
CA MET A 222 15.91 1.55 -10.01
C MET A 222 15.51 0.70 -11.21
N GLU A 223 14.25 0.23 -11.28
CA GLU A 223 13.81 -0.69 -12.34
C GLU A 223 13.61 0.01 -13.69
N MET A 224 12.91 1.15 -13.71
CA MET A 224 12.52 1.80 -14.96
C MET A 224 13.56 2.81 -15.46
N GLN A 225 14.22 3.56 -14.57
CA GLN A 225 15.13 4.63 -14.92
C GLN A 225 16.62 4.27 -14.74
N TRP A 226 16.93 3.15 -14.09
CA TRP A 226 18.29 2.68 -13.78
C TRP A 226 19.12 3.68 -12.97
N ILE A 227 18.42 4.46 -12.14
CA ILE A 227 19.00 5.39 -11.18
C ILE A 227 19.08 4.67 -9.83
N HIS A 228 20.24 4.70 -9.18
CA HIS A 228 20.36 4.16 -7.82
C HIS A 228 19.42 4.90 -6.86
N SER A 229 18.74 4.17 -6.01
CA SER A 229 17.80 4.78 -5.07
C SER A 229 17.68 3.96 -3.79
N SER A 230 17.30 4.61 -2.73
CA SER A 230 16.86 3.97 -1.49
C SER A 230 15.72 4.79 -0.89
N SER A 231 14.74 4.10 -0.33
CA SER A 231 13.69 4.75 0.45
C SER A 231 14.14 4.88 1.91
N ILE A 232 14.02 6.08 2.47
CA ILE A 232 14.36 6.41 3.85
C ILE A 232 13.08 6.75 4.60
N HIS A 233 12.79 6.03 5.69
CA HIS A 233 11.68 6.40 6.56
C HIS A 233 12.02 7.72 7.28
N SER A 234 11.15 8.73 7.23
CA SER A 234 11.42 10.06 7.79
C SER A 234 11.76 10.01 9.29
N GLY A 235 11.20 9.05 10.03
CA GLY A 235 11.51 8.81 11.44
C GLY A 235 12.92 8.26 11.67
N GLU A 236 13.49 7.55 10.70
CA GLU A 236 14.85 6.99 10.76
C GLU A 236 15.92 7.93 10.17
N PHE A 237 15.49 9.00 9.50
CA PHE A 237 16.40 9.90 8.79
C PHE A 237 17.57 10.40 9.69
N PHE A 238 17.26 10.76 10.94
CA PHE A 238 18.24 11.29 11.89
C PHE A 238 19.10 10.23 12.60
N HIS A 239 18.98 8.96 12.23
CA HIS A 239 19.67 7.83 12.83
C HIS A 239 20.69 7.19 11.85
N GLY A 240 21.37 8.03 11.06
CA GLY A 240 22.38 7.67 10.09
C GLY A 240 22.22 8.36 8.75
N PRO A 241 21.06 8.22 8.05
CA PRO A 241 20.90 8.75 6.70
C PRO A 241 21.11 10.26 6.53
N PHE A 242 20.91 11.07 7.56
CA PHE A 242 21.13 12.52 7.48
C PHE A 242 22.59 12.90 7.17
N GLU A 243 23.56 12.03 7.51
CA GLU A 243 24.98 12.27 7.28
C GLU A 243 25.36 12.33 5.80
N ILE A 244 24.56 11.70 4.90
CA ILE A 244 24.79 11.77 3.46
C ILE A 244 24.22 13.04 2.82
N THR A 245 23.60 13.92 3.62
CA THR A 245 22.97 15.15 3.08
C THR A 245 24.04 16.17 2.71
N ASP A 246 24.04 16.56 1.44
CA ASP A 246 24.85 17.66 0.94
C ASP A 246 24.08 18.47 -0.12
N LYS A 247 24.78 19.34 -0.84
CA LYS A 247 24.18 20.23 -1.83
C LYS A 247 23.89 19.54 -3.16
N GLU A 248 24.50 18.39 -3.42
CA GLU A 248 24.44 17.69 -4.71
C GLU A 248 23.50 16.48 -4.67
N VAL A 249 23.30 15.87 -3.50
CA VAL A 249 22.46 14.69 -3.32
C VAL A 249 20.97 15.05 -3.43
N PRO A 250 20.22 14.44 -4.38
CA PRO A 250 18.81 14.71 -4.52
C PRO A 250 17.94 13.89 -3.55
N PHE A 251 16.94 14.55 -2.97
CA PHE A 251 15.92 13.94 -2.13
C PHE A 251 14.53 14.24 -2.68
N VAL A 252 13.68 13.22 -2.77
CA VAL A 252 12.24 13.34 -3.00
C VAL A 252 11.54 13.04 -1.70
N LEU A 253 10.97 14.05 -1.04
CA LEU A 253 10.25 13.90 0.21
C LEU A 253 8.75 13.99 -0.01
N GLN A 254 8.04 12.94 0.34
CA GLN A 254 6.59 12.91 0.37
C GLN A 254 6.13 13.25 1.79
N VAL A 255 5.38 14.35 1.94
CA VAL A 255 4.88 14.84 3.22
C VAL A 255 3.43 14.42 3.39
N SER A 256 3.16 13.58 4.38
CA SER A 256 1.82 13.10 4.69
C SER A 256 0.94 14.19 5.31
N GLU A 257 -0.37 14.02 5.29
CA GLU A 257 -1.32 14.88 6.01
C GLU A 257 -1.77 14.28 7.35
N GLY A 258 -1.58 12.99 7.55
CA GLY A 258 -1.96 12.30 8.78
C GLY A 258 -1.05 12.58 9.98
N THR A 259 -1.24 11.81 11.03
CA THR A 259 -0.55 11.95 12.35
C THR A 259 0.97 11.85 12.28
N ASN A 260 1.51 11.25 11.20
CA ASN A 260 2.95 11.12 10.97
C ASN A 260 3.61 12.40 10.37
N ARG A 261 2.82 13.38 9.94
CA ARG A 261 3.32 14.62 9.31
C ARG A 261 4.49 15.29 10.06
N PRO A 262 4.50 15.38 11.40
CA PRO A 262 5.63 15.98 12.11
C PRO A 262 6.99 15.34 11.85
N LEU A 263 7.03 14.03 11.51
CA LEU A 263 8.26 13.33 11.13
C LEU A 263 8.79 13.84 9.79
N ASP A 264 7.92 13.99 8.82
CA ASP A 264 8.24 14.49 7.47
C ASP A 264 8.65 15.97 7.53
N GLU A 265 7.93 16.80 8.27
CA GLU A 265 8.26 18.22 8.47
C GLU A 265 9.60 18.44 9.16
N ARG A 266 9.95 17.58 10.14
CA ARG A 266 11.27 17.62 10.78
C ARG A 266 12.38 17.32 9.77
N ALA A 267 12.21 16.29 8.94
CA ALA A 267 13.14 15.96 7.88
C ALA A 267 13.24 17.08 6.84
N LEU A 268 12.11 17.65 6.42
CA LEU A 268 12.06 18.77 5.48
C LEU A 268 12.81 19.99 5.99
N LYS A 269 12.63 20.34 7.27
CA LYS A 269 13.33 21.47 7.90
C LYS A 269 14.85 21.30 7.83
N PHE A 270 15.34 20.10 8.09
CA PHE A 270 16.77 19.78 8.00
C PHE A 270 17.25 19.86 6.54
N LEU A 271 16.57 19.20 5.62
CA LEU A 271 16.92 19.22 4.20
C LEU A 271 16.97 20.63 3.63
N LYS A 272 16.00 21.49 3.94
CA LYS A 272 16.01 22.92 3.53
C LYS A 272 17.22 23.70 4.02
N THR A 273 17.88 23.25 5.09
CA THR A 273 19.08 23.92 5.63
C THR A 273 20.35 23.42 4.94
N TYR A 274 20.44 22.13 4.65
CA TYR A 274 21.71 21.49 4.27
C TYR A 274 21.75 20.98 2.83
N ALA A 275 20.60 20.63 2.24
CA ALA A 275 20.48 20.21 0.85
C ALA A 275 20.07 21.37 -0.08
N LYS A 276 20.31 21.21 -1.38
CA LYS A 276 19.81 22.15 -2.41
C LYS A 276 18.87 21.48 -3.41
N ARG A 277 18.96 20.17 -3.52
CA ARG A 277 18.21 19.38 -4.51
C ARG A 277 17.14 18.58 -3.80
N ILE A 278 16.02 19.26 -3.55
CA ILE A 278 14.89 18.70 -2.80
C ILE A 278 13.62 18.84 -3.64
N GLU A 279 12.97 17.74 -3.91
CA GLU A 279 11.60 17.71 -4.42
C GLU A 279 10.66 17.39 -3.27
N VAL A 280 9.64 18.20 -3.08
CA VAL A 280 8.65 18.02 -2.02
C VAL A 280 7.30 17.74 -2.64
N ILE A 281 6.68 16.63 -2.25
CA ILE A 281 5.32 16.27 -2.63
C ILE A 281 4.49 16.31 -1.36
N ASP A 282 3.79 17.42 -1.12
CA ASP A 282 2.97 17.61 0.07
C ASP A 282 1.51 17.22 -0.22
N ALA A 283 0.97 16.32 0.57
CA ALA A 283 -0.41 15.83 0.45
C ALA A 283 -1.44 16.97 0.55
N LYS A 284 -1.15 18.04 1.33
CA LYS A 284 -2.01 19.23 1.44
C LYS A 284 -2.15 19.96 0.11
N ASP A 285 -1.06 20.08 -0.65
CA ASP A 285 -1.06 20.77 -1.94
C ASP A 285 -1.77 19.94 -3.02
N LEU A 286 -1.95 18.64 -2.79
CA LEU A 286 -2.60 17.71 -3.72
C LEU A 286 -4.11 17.57 -3.51
N GLY A 287 -4.69 18.32 -2.58
CA GLY A 287 -6.14 18.34 -2.34
C GLY A 287 -6.66 17.28 -1.38
N LEU A 288 -5.78 16.51 -0.71
CA LEU A 288 -6.19 15.53 0.30
C LEU A 288 -6.81 16.18 1.53
N SER A 289 -6.45 17.42 1.87
CA SER A 289 -7.08 18.22 2.95
C SER A 289 -8.58 18.50 2.75
N THR A 290 -9.14 18.12 1.62
CA THR A 290 -10.60 18.17 1.38
C THR A 290 -11.32 16.89 1.84
N ILE A 291 -10.59 15.85 2.21
CA ILE A 291 -11.09 14.65 2.87
C ILE A 291 -10.84 14.82 4.36
N ASP A 292 -11.76 14.33 5.20
CA ASP A 292 -11.55 14.35 6.65
C ASP A 292 -10.27 13.57 7.00
N ALA A 293 -9.43 14.16 7.85
CA ALA A 293 -8.12 13.60 8.21
C ALA A 293 -8.19 12.71 9.47
N SER A 294 -9.39 12.43 9.95
CA SER A 294 -9.67 11.63 11.14
C SER A 294 -9.25 10.16 11.00
#